data_cbe3924137e92e0f70bc6c68b0bc718c
#
_entry.id   cbe3924137e92e0f70bc6c68b0bc718c
#
_cell.length_a   1.000
_cell.length_b   1.000
_cell.length_c   1.000
_cell.angle_alpha   90.00
_cell.angle_beta   90.00
_cell.angle_gamma   90.00
#
_symmetry.space_group_name_H-M   'P 1'
#
loop_
_entity.id
_entity.type
_entity.pdbx_description
1 polymer ?
#
loop_
_entity_poly.entity_id
_entity_poly.type
_entity_poly.pdbx_seq_one_letter_code
_entity_poly.pdbx_strand_id
1 'polypeptide(L)'
;MAAPLTVFTRRRVRGLAIAGVAVAALLALARLAELSLYDTHFAVGWLLLCLIVGLAAFDLRKRIPVLPLGTASAWQQVHIYAGWFTVATFLLHTGVGLPDGPFEAALWAAFVAVAGSGTVGIW
;
A
#
# COMPACT_ATOMS: atom_id res chain seq x y z
N MET A 1 -1.13 8.17 -35.87
CA MET A 1 0.16 8.53 -35.24
C MET A 1 -0.08 8.72 -33.75
N ALA A 2 0.38 7.80 -32.91
CA ALA A 2 0.25 7.96 -31.44
C ALA A 2 1.30 8.96 -30.96
N ALA A 3 0.86 10.02 -30.27
CA ALA A 3 1.76 11.00 -29.67
C ALA A 3 2.75 10.30 -28.72
N PRO A 4 4.04 10.66 -28.73
CA PRO A 4 5.00 10.06 -27.82
C PRO A 4 4.60 10.39 -26.39
N LEU A 5 4.36 9.33 -25.58
CA LEU A 5 4.08 9.46 -24.16
C LEU A 5 5.22 10.27 -23.51
N THR A 6 4.88 11.35 -22.84
CA THR A 6 5.87 12.15 -22.12
C THR A 6 6.56 11.27 -21.07
N VAL A 7 7.82 11.57 -20.73
CA VAL A 7 8.63 10.80 -19.73
C VAL A 7 7.87 10.65 -18.41
N PHE A 8 7.06 11.65 -18.06
CA PHE A 8 6.22 11.67 -16.87
C PHE A 8 5.10 10.63 -16.91
N THR A 9 4.39 10.52 -18.04
CA THR A 9 3.32 9.53 -18.25
C THR A 9 3.88 8.11 -18.24
N ARG A 10 5.04 7.89 -18.86
CA ARG A 10 5.71 6.60 -18.88
C ARG A 10 6.12 6.12 -17.48
N ARG A 11 6.59 7.03 -16.62
CA ARG A 11 6.90 6.73 -15.21
C ARG A 11 5.65 6.34 -14.42
N ARG A 12 4.54 7.06 -14.57
CA ARG A 12 3.27 6.75 -13.90
C ARG A 12 2.73 5.40 -14.33
N VAL A 13 2.67 5.13 -15.64
CA VAL A 13 2.20 3.86 -16.17
C VAL A 13 3.04 2.70 -15.66
N ARG A 14 4.38 2.84 -15.64
CA ARG A 14 5.27 1.81 -15.09
C ARG A 14 5.03 1.58 -13.60
N GLY A 15 4.84 2.63 -12.81
CA GLY A 15 4.55 2.51 -11.38
C GLY A 15 3.22 1.82 -11.11
N LEU A 16 2.17 2.19 -11.84
CA LEU A 16 0.86 1.53 -11.75
C LEU A 16 0.92 0.06 -12.17
N ALA A 17 1.68 -0.26 -13.22
CA ALA A 17 1.87 -1.64 -13.65
C ALA A 17 2.58 -2.48 -12.57
N ILE A 18 3.63 -1.95 -11.96
CA ILE A 18 4.35 -2.61 -10.86
C ILE A 18 3.41 -2.83 -9.66
N ALA A 19 2.64 -1.81 -9.27
CA ALA A 19 1.68 -1.92 -8.17
C ALA A 19 0.60 -2.96 -8.48
N GLY A 20 0.07 -2.98 -9.70
CA GLY A 20 -0.92 -3.97 -10.14
C GLY A 20 -0.37 -5.40 -10.13
N VAL A 21 0.86 -5.60 -10.61
CA VAL A 21 1.53 -6.90 -10.56
C VAL A 21 1.77 -7.34 -9.10
N ALA A 22 2.18 -6.42 -8.22
CA ALA A 22 2.39 -6.73 -6.80
C ALA A 22 1.09 -7.14 -6.11
N VAL A 23 -0.02 -6.46 -6.38
CA VAL A 23 -1.35 -6.82 -5.85
C VAL A 23 -1.80 -8.18 -6.41
N ALA A 24 -1.64 -8.43 -7.70
CA ALA A 24 -1.98 -9.72 -8.33
C ALA A 24 -1.15 -10.87 -7.73
N ALA A 25 0.14 -10.65 -7.51
CA ALA A 25 1.03 -11.62 -6.87
C ALA A 25 0.61 -11.90 -5.42
N LEU A 26 0.25 -10.86 -4.66
CA LEU A 26 -0.25 -11.01 -3.29
C LEU A 26 -1.53 -11.87 -3.26
N LEU A 27 -2.49 -11.57 -4.14
CA LEU A 27 -3.73 -12.33 -4.24
C LEU A 27 -3.48 -13.79 -4.64
N ALA A 28 -2.59 -14.04 -5.60
CA ALA A 28 -2.21 -15.39 -6.02
C ALA A 28 -1.55 -16.16 -4.87
N LEU A 29 -0.62 -15.55 -4.14
CA LEU A 29 0.04 -16.17 -2.98
C LEU A 29 -0.96 -16.46 -1.86
N ALA A 30 -1.89 -15.54 -1.58
CA ALA A 30 -2.94 -15.77 -0.59
C ALA A 30 -3.81 -16.98 -0.97
N ARG A 31 -4.21 -17.09 -2.24
CA ARG A 31 -4.98 -18.24 -2.73
C ARG A 31 -4.22 -19.56 -2.64
N LEU A 32 -2.93 -19.55 -2.99
CA LEU A 32 -2.09 -20.74 -2.85
C LEU A 32 -1.90 -21.17 -1.39
N ALA A 33 -1.76 -20.20 -0.49
CA ALA A 33 -1.61 -20.47 0.94
C ALA A 33 -2.92 -21.01 1.56
N GLU A 34 -4.10 -20.50 1.15
CA GLU A 34 -5.40 -21.06 1.53
C GLU A 34 -5.52 -22.54 1.13
N LEU A 35 -5.04 -22.90 -0.06
CA LEU A 35 -5.01 -24.29 -0.54
C LEU A 35 -4.06 -25.18 0.27
N SER A 36 -3.05 -24.60 0.90
CA SER A 36 -2.02 -25.29 1.69
C SER A 36 -2.38 -25.43 3.19
N LEU A 37 -3.59 -25.03 3.60
CA LEU A 37 -4.04 -25.01 5.01
C LEU A 37 -3.14 -24.12 5.92
N TYR A 38 -2.42 -23.18 5.34
CA TYR A 38 -1.59 -22.25 6.09
C TYR A 38 -2.43 -21.06 6.57
N ASP A 39 -2.20 -20.60 7.80
CA ASP A 39 -2.91 -19.42 8.34
C ASP A 39 -2.46 -18.13 7.63
N THR A 40 -3.14 -17.85 6.53
CA THR A 40 -2.91 -16.67 5.70
C THR A 40 -3.20 -15.37 6.43
N HIS A 41 -4.14 -15.36 7.38
CA HIS A 41 -4.48 -14.15 8.13
C HIS A 41 -3.31 -13.66 8.96
N PHE A 42 -2.56 -14.56 9.59
CA PHE A 42 -1.38 -14.22 10.35
C PHE A 42 -0.28 -13.61 9.47
N ALA A 43 0.03 -14.25 8.35
CA ALA A 43 1.08 -13.75 7.43
C ALA A 43 0.70 -12.41 6.78
N VAL A 44 -0.56 -12.26 6.35
CA VAL A 44 -1.07 -11.00 5.78
C VAL A 44 -1.11 -9.89 6.82
N GLY A 45 -1.43 -10.22 8.08
CA GLY A 45 -1.39 -9.27 9.19
C GLY A 45 0.02 -8.72 9.44
N TRP A 46 1.05 -9.57 9.44
CA TRP A 46 2.44 -9.14 9.55
C TRP A 46 2.90 -8.29 8.36
N LEU A 47 2.51 -8.68 7.15
CA LEU A 47 2.78 -7.88 5.95
C LEU A 47 2.14 -6.50 6.06
N LEU A 48 0.87 -6.43 6.48
CA LEU A 48 0.14 -5.18 6.69
C LEU A 48 0.85 -4.29 7.72
N LEU A 49 1.28 -4.86 8.85
CA LEU A 49 2.03 -4.13 9.88
C LEU A 49 3.33 -3.55 9.31
N CYS A 50 4.11 -4.35 8.59
CA CYS A 50 5.36 -3.90 7.96
C CYS A 50 5.11 -2.76 6.96
N LEU A 51 4.02 -2.83 6.18
CA LEU A 51 3.65 -1.79 5.23
C LEU A 51 3.26 -0.49 5.94
N ILE A 52 2.45 -0.57 6.99
CA ILE A 52 2.04 0.61 7.79
C ILE A 52 3.26 1.27 8.43
N VAL A 53 4.15 0.49 9.06
CA VAL A 53 5.39 1.00 9.65
C VAL A 53 6.30 1.61 8.59
N GLY A 54 6.44 0.97 7.42
CA GLY A 54 7.21 1.49 6.29
C GLY A 54 6.65 2.82 5.76
N LEU A 55 5.32 2.95 5.66
CA LEU A 55 4.67 4.20 5.26
C LEU A 55 4.84 5.30 6.31
N ALA A 56 4.77 4.97 7.61
CA ALA A 56 5.03 5.91 8.70
C ALA A 56 6.51 6.37 8.73
N ALA A 57 7.45 5.50 8.39
CA ALA A 57 8.86 5.84 8.28
C ALA A 57 9.16 6.90 7.19
N PHE A 58 8.26 7.08 6.23
CA PHE A 58 8.36 8.16 5.25
C PHE A 58 8.31 9.54 5.91
N ASP A 59 7.49 9.73 6.92
CA ASP A 59 7.43 11.01 7.66
C ASP A 59 8.70 11.24 8.51
N LEU A 60 9.27 10.18 9.06
CA LEU A 60 10.53 10.22 9.79
C LEU A 60 11.69 10.74 8.91
N ARG A 61 11.70 10.36 7.62
CA ARG A 61 12.70 10.86 6.67
C ARG A 61 12.65 12.38 6.48
N LYS A 62 11.46 12.99 6.52
CA LYS A 62 11.32 14.45 6.42
C LYS A 62 11.99 15.16 7.59
N ARG A 63 12.11 14.49 8.73
CA ARG A 63 12.71 15.00 9.96
C ARG A 63 14.22 14.78 10.03
N ILE A 64 14.76 13.86 9.22
CA ILE A 64 16.20 13.52 9.21
C ILE A 64 16.78 13.82 7.82
N PRO A 65 17.20 15.07 7.55
CA PRO A 65 17.67 15.47 6.22
C PRO A 65 19.06 14.90 5.83
N VAL A 66 19.74 14.23 6.76
CA VAL A 66 21.14 13.78 6.59
C VAL A 66 21.26 12.47 5.79
N LEU A 67 20.17 11.70 5.58
CA LEU A 67 20.26 10.46 4.80
C LEU A 67 20.06 10.73 3.30
N PRO A 68 21.07 10.51 2.44
CA PRO A 68 21.00 10.70 0.99
C PRO A 68 20.25 9.54 0.31
N LEU A 69 18.99 9.30 0.64
CA LEU A 69 18.18 8.21 0.13
C LEU A 69 17.33 8.64 -1.09
N GLY A 70 17.98 9.04 -2.18
CA GLY A 70 17.29 9.35 -3.44
C GLY A 70 16.50 10.68 -3.44
N THR A 71 15.77 10.95 -4.53
CA THR A 71 15.01 12.19 -4.71
C THR A 71 13.67 12.17 -3.96
N ALA A 72 13.20 13.33 -3.50
CA ALA A 72 11.90 13.47 -2.81
C ALA A 72 10.73 12.94 -3.69
N SER A 73 10.78 13.18 -5.01
CA SER A 73 9.77 12.72 -5.94
C SER A 73 9.72 11.20 -6.08
N ALA A 74 10.86 10.51 -6.01
CA ALA A 74 10.90 9.05 -6.04
C ALA A 74 10.26 8.45 -4.78
N TRP A 75 10.55 9.04 -3.62
CA TRP A 75 9.95 8.62 -2.35
C TRP A 75 8.45 8.87 -2.29
N GLN A 76 7.99 10.01 -2.81
CA GLN A 76 6.56 10.28 -2.90
C GLN A 76 5.84 9.25 -3.78
N GLN A 77 6.43 8.87 -4.91
CA GLN A 77 5.87 7.81 -5.76
C GLN A 77 5.81 6.47 -5.03
N VAL A 78 6.89 6.07 -4.36
CA VAL A 78 6.93 4.83 -3.57
C VAL A 78 5.85 4.86 -2.48
N HIS A 79 5.70 5.99 -1.77
CA HIS A 79 4.68 6.15 -0.74
C HIS A 79 3.26 5.98 -1.29
N ILE A 80 2.95 6.59 -2.45
CA ILE A 80 1.64 6.49 -3.10
C ILE A 80 1.33 5.03 -3.48
N TYR A 81 2.27 4.36 -4.18
CA TYR A 81 2.05 2.98 -4.62
C TYR A 81 2.01 1.98 -3.45
N ALA A 82 2.89 2.16 -2.47
CA ALA A 82 2.87 1.37 -1.23
C ALA A 82 1.57 1.61 -0.45
N GLY A 83 1.05 2.84 -0.42
CA GLY A 83 -0.24 3.17 0.18
C GLY A 83 -1.38 2.39 -0.47
N TRP A 84 -1.49 2.38 -1.78
CA TRP A 84 -2.51 1.59 -2.50
C TRP A 84 -2.36 0.08 -2.27
N PHE A 85 -1.11 -0.40 -2.25
CA PHE A 85 -0.83 -1.80 -1.94
C PHE A 85 -1.25 -2.15 -0.50
N THR A 86 -1.04 -1.23 0.45
CA THR A 86 -1.48 -1.38 1.85
C THR A 86 -3.00 -1.45 1.95
N VAL A 87 -3.74 -0.63 1.18
CA VAL A 87 -5.21 -0.71 1.11
C VAL A 87 -5.66 -2.08 0.62
N ALA A 88 -5.06 -2.60 -0.45
CA ALA A 88 -5.39 -3.93 -0.96
C ALA A 88 -5.08 -5.03 0.07
N THR A 89 -3.95 -4.94 0.76
CA THR A 89 -3.54 -5.87 1.83
C THR A 89 -4.50 -5.80 3.03
N PHE A 90 -4.94 -4.60 3.41
CA PHE A 90 -5.93 -4.40 4.46
C PHE A 90 -7.26 -5.08 4.13
N LEU A 91 -7.79 -4.86 2.93
CA LEU A 91 -9.04 -5.50 2.48
C LEU A 91 -8.92 -7.03 2.43
N LEU A 92 -7.75 -7.54 2.05
CA LEU A 92 -7.47 -8.97 2.07
C LEU A 92 -7.43 -9.52 3.51
N HIS A 93 -6.82 -8.77 4.44
CA HIS A 93 -6.70 -9.16 5.85
C HIS A 93 -8.06 -9.17 6.58
N THR A 94 -8.90 -8.17 6.31
CA THR A 94 -10.23 -8.05 6.93
C THR A 94 -11.30 -8.88 6.22
N GLY A 95 -11.02 -9.45 5.04
CA GLY A 95 -11.97 -10.23 4.24
C GLY A 95 -13.13 -9.39 3.69
N VAL A 96 -12.96 -8.07 3.56
CA VAL A 96 -14.01 -7.11 3.10
C VAL A 96 -15.28 -7.15 3.99
N GLY A 97 -15.14 -7.69 5.20
CA GLY A 97 -16.21 -7.74 6.20
C GLY A 97 -16.42 -6.40 6.91
N LEU A 98 -17.63 -6.21 7.44
CA LEU A 98 -17.89 -5.12 8.38
C LEU A 98 -17.30 -5.49 9.75
N PRO A 99 -16.79 -4.51 10.50
CA PRO A 99 -16.21 -4.76 11.82
C PRO A 99 -17.26 -5.28 12.81
N ASP A 100 -16.94 -6.36 13.53
CA ASP A 100 -17.86 -7.03 14.45
C ASP A 100 -17.84 -6.44 15.86
N GLY A 101 -16.95 -5.48 16.14
CA GLY A 101 -16.81 -4.90 17.48
C GLY A 101 -16.34 -3.45 17.50
N PRO A 102 -16.50 -2.75 18.63
CA PRO A 102 -16.14 -1.32 18.72
C PRO A 102 -14.65 -1.07 18.53
N PHE A 103 -13.79 -1.99 18.95
CA PHE A 103 -12.34 -1.89 18.77
C PHE A 103 -11.97 -2.05 17.29
N GLU A 104 -12.54 -3.05 16.62
CA GLU A 104 -12.32 -3.28 15.19
C GLU A 104 -12.87 -2.13 14.35
N ALA A 105 -14.05 -1.62 14.70
CA ALA A 105 -14.64 -0.43 14.06
C ALA A 105 -13.74 0.81 14.20
N ALA A 106 -13.11 1.00 15.35
CA ALA A 106 -12.18 2.11 15.58
C ALA A 106 -10.91 1.97 14.72
N LEU A 107 -10.34 0.76 14.61
CA LEU A 107 -9.19 0.49 13.74
C LEU A 107 -9.54 0.68 12.27
N TRP A 108 -10.71 0.21 11.86
CA TRP A 108 -11.24 0.38 10.50
C TRP A 108 -11.41 1.86 10.14
N ALA A 109 -12.05 2.62 11.02
CA ALA A 109 -12.25 4.06 10.85
C ALA A 109 -10.92 4.82 10.77
N ALA A 110 -9.97 4.50 11.66
CA ALA A 110 -8.64 5.10 11.65
C ALA A 110 -7.88 4.80 10.35
N PHE A 111 -7.93 3.55 9.87
CA PHE A 111 -7.28 3.16 8.61
C PHE A 111 -7.90 3.91 7.42
N VAL A 112 -9.23 3.94 7.32
CA VAL A 112 -9.95 4.63 6.24
C VAL A 112 -9.66 6.14 6.25
N ALA A 113 -9.62 6.76 7.43
CA ALA A 113 -9.31 8.19 7.57
C ALA A 113 -7.88 8.50 7.08
N VAL A 114 -6.89 7.68 7.47
CA VAL A 114 -5.49 7.86 7.04
C VAL A 114 -5.34 7.59 5.54
N ALA A 115 -5.90 6.51 5.02
CA ALA A 115 -5.85 6.19 3.59
C ALA A 115 -6.56 7.25 2.73
N GLY A 116 -7.72 7.71 3.19
CA GLY A 116 -8.48 8.79 2.53
C GLY A 116 -7.72 10.12 2.52
N SER A 117 -7.14 10.52 3.65
CA SER A 117 -6.33 11.75 3.71
C SER A 117 -5.11 11.69 2.79
N GLY A 118 -4.48 10.50 2.65
CA GLY A 118 -3.38 10.27 1.73
C GLY A 118 -3.79 10.47 0.26
N THR A 119 -4.99 10.02 -0.12
CA THR A 119 -5.49 10.21 -1.50
C THR A 119 -5.82 11.67 -1.82
N VAL A 120 -6.37 12.41 -0.86
CA VAL A 120 -6.64 13.85 -1.02
C VAL A 120 -5.34 14.66 -1.15
N GLY A 121 -4.28 14.27 -0.45
CA GLY A 121 -2.98 14.93 -0.52
C GLY A 121 -2.23 14.76 -1.85
N ILE A 122 -2.74 13.93 -2.78
CA ILE A 122 -2.17 13.72 -4.12
C ILE A 122 -2.67 14.77 -5.13
N TRP A 123 -3.80 15.42 -4.84
CA TRP A 123 -4.42 16.47 -5.67
C TRP A 123 -4.01 17.85 -5.19
#